data_4c598078419a598b131c437ab5501553
#
_entry.id   4c598078419a598b131c437ab5501553
#
_cell.length_a   1.000
_cell.length_b   1.000
_cell.length_c   1.000
_cell.angle_alpha   90.00
_cell.angle_beta   90.00
_cell.angle_gamma   90.00
#
_symmetry.space_group_name_H-M   'P 1'
#
loop_
_entity.id
_entity.type
_entity.pdbx_description
1 polymer ?
#
loop_
_entity_poly.entity_id
_entity_poly.type
_entity_poly.pdbx_seq_one_letter_code
_entity_poly.pdbx_strand_id
1 'polypeptide(L)'
;MNAADEENRSMAVERRSLYEEESTDLPLLRIESRSEDGAESRWIVGYAAKFGVNSLDLGDFVERIDPQAFGIVAERRGRKKPLETRALWNHDPNFPLARYPGTLRMNVDEIGLRYEFPVPDTTYGRDLAANIEAGIVRGSSF
;
A
#
# COMPACT_ATOMS: atom_id res chain seq x y z
N MET A 1 -23.08 -11.62 23.23
CA MET A 1 -22.48 -10.62 22.31
C MET A 1 -23.55 -9.60 22.01
N ASN A 2 -23.28 -8.35 22.29
CA ASN A 2 -24.21 -7.28 21.95
C ASN A 2 -23.83 -6.68 20.58
N ALA A 3 -24.75 -5.91 19.98
CA ALA A 3 -24.55 -5.31 18.64
C ALA A 3 -23.30 -4.41 18.56
N ALA A 4 -22.86 -3.81 19.67
CA ALA A 4 -21.67 -2.98 19.73
C ALA A 4 -20.37 -3.79 19.56
N ASP A 5 -20.35 -5.04 19.99
CA ASP A 5 -19.19 -5.93 19.85
C ASP A 5 -19.05 -6.45 18.41
N GLU A 6 -20.19 -6.69 17.73
CA GLU A 6 -20.19 -7.08 16.32
C GLU A 6 -19.78 -5.91 15.40
N GLU A 7 -20.28 -4.72 15.69
CA GLU A 7 -19.93 -3.51 14.95
C GLU A 7 -18.45 -3.18 15.11
N ASN A 8 -17.90 -3.35 16.30
CA ASN A 8 -16.49 -3.15 16.58
C ASN A 8 -15.60 -4.20 15.91
N ARG A 9 -16.06 -5.45 15.81
CA ARG A 9 -15.37 -6.51 15.05
C ARG A 9 -15.39 -6.26 13.55
N SER A 10 -16.52 -5.83 13.00
CA SER A 10 -16.62 -5.49 11.58
C SER A 10 -15.71 -4.33 11.20
N MET A 11 -15.66 -3.30 12.05
CA MET A 11 -14.75 -2.16 11.87
C MET A 11 -13.28 -2.56 12.01
N ALA A 12 -12.94 -3.51 12.87
CA ALA A 12 -11.57 -4.02 13.03
C ALA A 12 -11.11 -4.81 11.78
N VAL A 13 -11.99 -5.55 11.16
CA VAL A 13 -11.70 -6.30 9.91
C VAL A 13 -11.54 -5.36 8.72
N GLU A 14 -12.38 -4.35 8.59
CA GLU A 14 -12.23 -3.32 7.55
C GLU A 14 -10.95 -2.48 7.73
N ARG A 15 -10.54 -2.25 8.96
CA ARG A 15 -9.33 -1.48 9.28
C ARG A 15 -8.04 -2.28 9.21
N ARG A 16 -8.06 -3.55 8.88
CA ARG A 16 -6.84 -4.35 8.67
C ARG A 16 -5.95 -3.77 7.57
N SER A 17 -6.54 -3.03 6.65
CA SER A 17 -5.85 -2.28 5.60
C SER A 17 -5.52 -0.83 5.99
N LEU A 18 -6.05 -0.34 7.11
CA LEU A 18 -5.83 1.01 7.59
C LEU A 18 -4.85 0.95 8.75
N TYR A 19 -3.56 1.07 8.45
CA TYR A 19 -2.60 1.45 9.48
C TYR A 19 -2.99 2.84 9.95
N GLU A 20 -3.32 2.97 11.23
CA GLU A 20 -3.64 4.27 11.81
C GLU A 20 -2.47 5.23 11.59
N GLU A 21 -2.81 6.42 11.11
CA GLU A 21 -1.90 7.54 10.98
C GLU A 21 -1.44 7.99 12.37
N GLU A 22 -0.55 7.27 13.02
CA GLU A 22 0.17 7.84 14.15
C GLU A 22 1.45 8.50 13.64
N SER A 23 1.42 9.82 13.66
CA SER A 23 2.55 10.74 13.78
C SER A 23 3.52 10.91 12.62
N THR A 24 3.10 10.85 11.37
CA THR A 24 3.83 11.52 10.31
C THR A 24 2.93 12.57 9.66
N ASP A 25 3.42 13.79 9.53
CA ASP A 25 2.68 14.92 8.92
C ASP A 25 2.36 14.71 7.44
N LEU A 26 2.76 13.57 6.86
CA LEU A 26 2.51 13.20 5.47
C LEU A 26 1.60 11.98 5.40
N PRO A 27 0.54 12.02 4.57
CA PRO A 27 -0.28 10.84 4.32
C PRO A 27 0.58 9.73 3.70
N LEU A 28 0.43 8.50 4.23
CA LEU A 28 1.20 7.35 3.76
C LEU A 28 0.86 6.95 2.33
N LEU A 29 -0.37 7.21 1.90
CA LEU A 29 -0.82 7.05 0.53
C LEU A 29 -1.13 8.44 -0.02
N ARG A 30 -0.45 8.81 -1.12
CA ARG A 30 -0.57 10.14 -1.71
C ARG A 30 -0.30 10.13 -3.19
N ILE A 31 -0.71 11.20 -3.84
CA ILE A 31 -0.32 11.53 -5.21
C ILE A 31 0.84 12.53 -5.15
N GLU A 32 1.91 12.23 -5.85
CA GLU A 32 3.04 13.14 -6.07
C GLU A 32 3.06 13.61 -7.53
N SER A 33 3.19 14.91 -7.72
CA SER A 33 3.49 15.47 -9.04
C SER A 33 5.02 15.58 -9.18
N ARG A 34 5.53 15.07 -10.30
CA ARG A 34 6.95 15.10 -10.63
C ARG A 34 7.15 15.76 -11.98
N SER A 35 8.16 16.61 -12.08
CA SER A 35 8.56 17.22 -13.34
C SER A 35 9.94 16.68 -13.71
N GLU A 36 10.02 16.00 -14.83
CA GLU A 36 11.27 15.52 -15.42
C GLU A 36 11.34 16.01 -16.87
N ASP A 37 12.44 16.68 -17.24
CA ASP A 37 12.70 17.19 -18.60
C ASP A 37 11.54 18.03 -19.18
N GLY A 38 10.87 18.82 -18.33
CA GLY A 38 9.73 19.67 -18.73
C GLY A 38 8.40 18.93 -18.90
N ALA A 39 8.38 17.63 -18.68
CA ALA A 39 7.16 16.83 -18.65
C ALA A 39 6.68 16.59 -17.22
N GLU A 40 5.42 16.88 -16.95
CA GLU A 40 4.78 16.60 -15.66
C GLU A 40 4.20 15.19 -15.65
N SER A 41 4.44 14.47 -14.57
CA SER A 41 3.88 13.16 -14.31
C SER A 41 3.31 13.08 -12.89
N ARG A 42 2.28 12.27 -12.72
CA ARG A 42 1.66 12.02 -11.42
C ARG A 42 1.96 10.60 -10.99
N TRP A 43 2.32 10.44 -9.73
CA TRP A 43 2.72 9.18 -9.15
C TRP A 43 1.87 8.84 -7.94
N ILE A 44 1.50 7.59 -7.82
CA ILE A 44 0.92 7.03 -6.60
C ILE A 44 2.08 6.52 -5.75
N VAL A 45 2.15 6.99 -4.51
CA VAL A 45 3.19 6.63 -3.54
C VAL A 45 2.54 6.18 -2.25
N GLY A 46 3.00 5.08 -1.70
CA GLY A 46 2.45 4.56 -0.46
C GLY A 46 3.34 3.51 0.20
N TYR A 47 2.84 2.99 1.30
CA TYR A 47 3.43 1.88 2.03
C TYR A 47 2.45 0.72 2.06
N ALA A 48 2.87 -0.43 1.52
CA ALA A 48 2.07 -1.65 1.56
C ALA A 48 2.07 -2.29 2.96
N ALA A 49 3.12 -2.06 3.72
CA ALA A 49 3.28 -2.52 5.09
C ALA A 49 4.10 -1.53 5.90
N LYS A 50 3.81 -1.36 7.19
CA LYS A 50 4.61 -0.60 8.15
C LYS A 50 5.28 -1.54 9.14
N PHE A 51 6.53 -1.24 9.49
CA PHE A 51 7.27 -1.97 10.50
C PHE A 51 7.04 -1.40 11.89
N GLY A 52 7.16 -2.25 12.89
CA GLY A 52 7.22 -1.83 14.28
C GLY A 52 5.91 -1.28 14.86
N VAL A 53 4.83 -1.29 14.11
CA VAL A 53 3.49 -0.95 14.59
C VAL A 53 2.66 -2.20 14.76
N ASN A 54 1.88 -2.23 15.83
CA ASN A 54 0.92 -3.30 16.03
C ASN A 54 -0.28 -3.10 15.11
N SER A 55 -0.81 -4.19 14.58
CA SER A 55 -2.14 -4.17 13.97
C SER A 55 -3.20 -3.83 15.02
N LEU A 56 -4.39 -3.52 14.58
CA LEU A 56 -5.56 -3.56 15.45
C LEU A 56 -5.73 -4.96 16.02
N ASP A 57 -6.40 -5.06 17.17
CA ASP A 57 -6.74 -6.36 17.74
C ASP A 57 -7.61 -7.15 16.75
N LEU A 58 -7.08 -8.28 16.30
CA LEU A 58 -7.72 -9.16 15.33
C LEU A 58 -8.58 -10.25 16.01
N GLY A 59 -8.90 -10.06 17.31
CA GLY A 59 -9.57 -11.01 18.16
C GLY A 59 -8.58 -11.95 18.83
N ASP A 60 -8.11 -11.58 19.99
CA ASP A 60 -7.15 -12.27 20.85
C ASP A 60 -5.67 -12.18 20.42
N PHE A 61 -5.33 -11.52 19.30
CA PHE A 61 -3.94 -11.29 18.91
C PHE A 61 -3.76 -9.99 18.12
N VAL A 62 -2.55 -9.47 18.14
CA VAL A 62 -2.07 -8.40 17.28
C VAL A 62 -0.94 -8.90 16.41
N GLU A 63 -0.89 -8.44 15.18
CA GLU A 63 0.23 -8.72 14.27
C GLU A 63 1.23 -7.57 14.27
N ARG A 64 2.47 -7.90 14.08
CA ARG A 64 3.55 -6.95 13.88
C ARG A 64 4.45 -7.45 12.77
N ILE A 65 4.76 -6.59 11.82
CA ILE A 65 5.60 -6.96 10.69
C ILE A 65 7.05 -6.68 11.05
N ASP A 66 7.86 -7.73 10.93
CA ASP A 66 9.29 -7.64 11.11
C ASP A 66 9.94 -6.90 9.94
N PRO A 67 10.89 -5.97 10.19
CA PRO A 67 11.63 -5.29 9.13
C PRO A 67 12.32 -6.22 8.13
N GLN A 68 12.63 -7.44 8.51
CA GLN A 68 13.25 -8.44 7.62
C GLN A 68 12.25 -9.23 6.79
N ALA A 69 10.94 -9.08 7.02
CA ALA A 69 9.90 -9.83 6.32
C ALA A 69 9.96 -9.65 4.79
N PHE A 70 10.33 -8.46 4.32
CA PHE A 70 10.45 -8.10 2.90
C PHE A 70 11.90 -7.95 2.43
N GLY A 71 12.89 -8.23 3.26
CA GLY A 71 14.32 -8.10 2.94
C GLY A 71 14.79 -8.94 1.74
N ILE A 72 13.91 -9.73 1.17
CA ILE A 72 14.18 -10.66 0.07
C ILE A 72 13.33 -10.34 -1.16
N VAL A 73 12.62 -9.22 -1.18
CA VAL A 73 11.80 -8.82 -2.34
C VAL A 73 12.65 -8.66 -3.60
N ALA A 74 13.91 -8.26 -3.45
CA ALA A 74 14.85 -8.10 -4.56
C ALA A 74 15.69 -9.36 -4.85
N GLU A 75 15.98 -10.20 -3.85
CA GLU A 75 16.93 -11.32 -4.00
C GLU A 75 16.48 -12.55 -3.23
N ARG A 76 15.63 -13.37 -3.83
CA ARG A 76 15.44 -14.72 -3.30
C ARG A 76 16.63 -15.61 -3.68
N ARG A 77 17.33 -16.13 -2.65
CA ARG A 77 18.41 -17.11 -2.82
C ARG A 77 18.03 -18.20 -3.83
N GLY A 78 18.80 -18.28 -4.92
CA GLY A 78 18.66 -19.32 -5.93
C GLY A 78 17.59 -19.10 -7.01
N ARG A 79 16.89 -17.98 -7.04
CA ARG A 79 15.98 -17.65 -8.16
C ARG A 79 16.66 -16.72 -9.15
N LYS A 80 16.73 -17.16 -10.39
CA LYS A 80 17.25 -16.40 -11.54
C LYS A 80 16.28 -15.32 -12.06
N LYS A 81 15.04 -15.26 -11.53
CA LYS A 81 14.01 -14.30 -11.94
C LYS A 81 13.55 -13.49 -10.73
N PRO A 82 13.40 -12.17 -10.86
CA PRO A 82 12.82 -11.34 -9.80
C PRO A 82 11.40 -11.81 -9.48
N LEU A 83 11.00 -11.65 -8.23
CA LEU A 83 9.65 -11.94 -7.81
C LEU A 83 8.69 -10.99 -8.53
N GLU A 84 7.73 -11.55 -9.25
CA GLU A 84 6.69 -10.78 -9.89
C GLU A 84 5.67 -10.32 -8.84
N THR A 85 5.43 -9.02 -8.78
CA THR A 85 4.48 -8.40 -7.86
C THR A 85 3.58 -7.45 -8.64
N ARG A 86 2.32 -7.37 -8.26
CA ARG A 86 1.34 -6.46 -8.88
C ARG A 86 0.74 -5.53 -7.84
N ALA A 87 0.56 -4.27 -8.22
CA ALA A 87 -0.29 -3.35 -7.52
C ALA A 87 -1.70 -3.46 -8.09
N LEU A 88 -2.67 -3.65 -7.23
CA LEU A 88 -4.08 -3.83 -7.60
C LEU A 88 -4.94 -2.80 -6.85
N TRP A 89 -6.01 -2.34 -7.47
CA TRP A 89 -7.02 -1.59 -6.75
C TRP A 89 -7.93 -2.57 -5.99
N ASN A 90 -7.99 -2.39 -4.67
CA ASN A 90 -8.84 -3.19 -3.79
C ASN A 90 -8.60 -4.71 -3.89
N HIS A 91 -7.33 -5.11 -4.08
CA HIS A 91 -6.95 -6.53 -4.28
C HIS A 91 -7.67 -7.24 -5.43
N ASP A 92 -8.26 -6.48 -6.35
CA ASP A 92 -9.02 -7.03 -7.47
C ASP A 92 -8.10 -7.18 -8.70
N PRO A 93 -7.85 -8.42 -9.18
CA PRO A 93 -7.00 -8.66 -10.34
C PRO A 93 -7.58 -8.09 -11.66
N ASN A 94 -8.86 -7.70 -11.68
CA ASN A 94 -9.45 -7.00 -12.82
C ASN A 94 -9.04 -5.51 -12.91
N PHE A 95 -8.45 -4.98 -11.84
CA PHE A 95 -7.98 -3.59 -11.79
C PHE A 95 -6.46 -3.52 -11.52
N PRO A 96 -5.62 -4.05 -12.42
CA PRO A 96 -4.17 -3.95 -12.29
C PRO A 96 -3.71 -2.52 -12.51
N LEU A 97 -2.83 -2.03 -11.64
CA LEU A 97 -2.32 -0.66 -11.67
C LEU A 97 -0.87 -0.60 -12.14
N ALA A 98 -0.06 -1.54 -11.68
CA ALA A 98 1.35 -1.61 -12.01
C ALA A 98 1.91 -3.01 -11.72
N ARG A 99 3.08 -3.31 -12.29
CA ARG A 99 3.76 -4.59 -12.12
C ARG A 99 5.25 -4.39 -11.85
N TYR A 100 5.80 -5.21 -10.96
CA TYR A 100 7.24 -5.34 -10.76
C TYR A 100 7.71 -6.72 -11.30
N PRO A 101 8.76 -6.82 -12.09
CA PRO A 101 9.49 -5.71 -12.73
C PRO A 101 8.62 -4.97 -13.75
N GLY A 102 8.77 -3.66 -13.82
CA GLY A 102 8.04 -2.79 -14.73
C GLY A 102 7.85 -1.39 -14.15
N THR A 103 6.63 -0.89 -14.21
CA THR A 103 6.32 0.46 -13.71
C THR A 103 6.24 0.55 -12.18
N LEU A 104 5.99 -0.57 -11.50
CA LEU A 104 5.99 -0.62 -10.03
C LEU A 104 7.43 -0.62 -9.52
N ARG A 105 7.73 0.34 -8.65
CA ARG A 105 8.97 0.40 -7.89
C ARG A 105 8.68 0.09 -6.44
N MET A 106 9.51 -0.75 -5.83
CA MET A 106 9.38 -1.13 -4.42
C MET A 106 10.73 -1.07 -3.75
N ASN A 107 10.75 -0.58 -2.52
CA ASN A 107 11.91 -0.64 -1.66
C ASN A 107 11.50 -0.73 -0.19
N VAL A 108 12.36 -1.34 0.59
CA VAL A 108 12.25 -1.38 2.04
C VAL A 108 13.03 -0.21 2.61
N ASP A 109 12.37 0.61 3.42
CA ASP A 109 13.01 1.69 4.18
C ASP A 109 12.76 1.50 5.69
N GLU A 110 13.07 2.50 6.49
CA GLU A 110 12.90 2.46 7.95
C GLU A 110 11.43 2.38 8.38
N ILE A 111 10.52 2.87 7.53
CA ILE A 111 9.07 2.92 7.81
C ILE A 111 8.41 1.59 7.46
N GLY A 112 8.77 1.01 6.32
CA GLY A 112 8.14 -0.21 5.84
C GLY A 112 8.44 -0.56 4.40
N LEU A 113 7.54 -1.30 3.78
CA LEU A 113 7.58 -1.61 2.36
C LEU A 113 6.96 -0.46 1.56
N ARG A 114 7.80 0.41 1.05
CA ARG A 114 7.43 1.54 0.20
C ARG A 114 7.22 1.09 -1.24
N TYR A 115 6.19 1.61 -1.86
CA TYR A 115 5.97 1.43 -3.30
C TYR A 115 5.65 2.74 -3.97
N GLU A 116 5.91 2.80 -5.28
CA GLU A 116 5.49 3.90 -6.13
C GLU A 116 5.33 3.44 -7.57
N PHE A 117 4.40 4.06 -8.28
CA PHE A 117 4.20 3.86 -9.71
C PHE A 117 3.51 5.08 -10.33
N PRO A 118 3.74 5.35 -11.64
CA PRO A 118 3.02 6.42 -12.32
C PRO A 118 1.53 6.09 -12.39
N VAL A 119 0.67 7.09 -12.24
CA VAL A 119 -0.77 6.91 -12.40
C VAL A 119 -1.04 6.30 -13.78
N PRO A 120 -1.65 5.11 -13.84
CA PRO A 120 -1.90 4.46 -15.14
C PRO A 120 -2.89 5.27 -15.96
N ASP A 121 -2.66 5.32 -17.26
CA ASP A 121 -3.57 5.97 -18.20
C ASP A 121 -4.77 5.06 -18.56
N THR A 122 -5.51 4.70 -17.55
CA THR A 122 -6.75 3.95 -17.60
C THR A 122 -7.84 4.73 -16.90
N THR A 123 -9.10 4.44 -17.18
CA THR A 123 -10.21 5.09 -16.48
C THR A 123 -10.12 4.85 -14.98
N TYR A 124 -9.96 3.61 -14.55
CA TYR A 124 -9.88 3.27 -13.12
C TYR A 124 -8.57 3.78 -12.47
N GLY A 125 -7.47 3.90 -13.21
CA GLY A 125 -6.24 4.51 -12.70
C GLY A 125 -6.42 5.99 -12.37
N ARG A 126 -7.07 6.75 -13.25
CA ARG A 126 -7.43 8.15 -13.02
C ARG A 126 -8.45 8.31 -11.90
N ASP A 127 -9.44 7.43 -11.84
CA ASP A 127 -10.46 7.42 -10.79
C ASP A 127 -9.84 7.16 -9.43
N LEU A 128 -8.93 6.20 -9.35
CA LEU A 128 -8.19 5.92 -8.11
C LEU A 128 -7.36 7.14 -7.66
N ALA A 129 -6.63 7.76 -8.58
CA ALA A 129 -5.84 8.95 -8.26
C ALA A 129 -6.72 10.08 -7.71
N ALA A 130 -7.88 10.32 -8.32
CA ALA A 130 -8.84 11.30 -7.84
C ALA A 130 -9.36 10.96 -6.43
N ASN A 131 -9.62 9.69 -6.16
CA ASN A 131 -10.08 9.23 -4.85
C ASN A 131 -9.00 9.33 -3.77
N ILE A 132 -7.74 9.14 -4.12
CA ILE A 132 -6.62 9.36 -3.20
C ILE A 132 -6.48 10.85 -2.88
N GLU A 133 -6.51 11.72 -3.88
CA GLU A 133 -6.42 13.18 -3.68
C GLU A 133 -7.59 13.73 -2.85
N ALA A 134 -8.78 13.19 -3.04
CA ALA A 134 -9.96 13.57 -2.26
C ALA A 134 -9.98 13.00 -0.84
N GLY A 135 -9.01 12.14 -0.47
CA GLY A 135 -8.97 11.49 0.83
C GLY A 135 -10.04 10.40 1.02
N ILE A 136 -10.64 9.92 -0.07
CA ILE A 136 -11.62 8.82 -0.04
C ILE A 136 -10.89 7.48 0.11
N VAL A 137 -9.80 7.29 -0.64
CA VAL A 137 -8.91 6.15 -0.52
C VAL A 137 -7.66 6.59 0.24
N ARG A 138 -7.41 5.97 1.39
CA ARG A 138 -6.40 6.44 2.37
C ARG A 138 -5.35 5.40 2.74
N GLY A 139 -5.54 4.14 2.38
CA GLY A 139 -4.69 3.05 2.83
C GLY A 139 -4.27 2.10 1.73
N SER A 140 -3.25 1.33 2.07
CA SER A 140 -2.71 0.24 1.25
C SER A 140 -2.55 -1.00 2.11
N SER A 141 -2.54 -2.16 1.48
CA SER A 141 -2.23 -3.43 2.12
C SER A 141 -1.53 -4.38 1.13
N PHE A 142 -0.99 -5.48 1.62
CA PHE A 142 -0.32 -6.51 0.82
C PHE A 142 -1.02 -7.86 0.92
#